data_26ab45eb62ed307ff8a0e65a684384f4
#
_entry.id   26ab45eb62ed307ff8a0e65a684384f4
#
_cell.length_a   1.000
_cell.length_b   1.000
_cell.length_c   1.000
_cell.angle_alpha   90.00
_cell.angle_beta   90.00
_cell.angle_gamma   90.00
#
_symmetry.space_group_name_H-M   'P 1'
#
loop_
_entity.id
_entity.type
_entity.pdbx_description
1 polymer ?
#
loop_
_entity_poly.entity_id
_entity_poly.type
_entity_poly.pdbx_seq_one_letter_code
_entity_poly.pdbx_strand_id
1 'polypeptide(L)'
;MTHARSFPALLLILAASPMGVLAQNTDRETAVEALKVGELVRLDVARIGRMEGPFLATNDRTFILAGNGESTQVQLGDIERLWVRGRSTGRGAWIGAAIGLAAGIIIGLDYAGGLCHDDGVTVCTPAEVGAVTGLVFGAGGTVVGAGIGFAIPTWHLRFP
;
A
#
# COMPACT_ATOMS: atom_id res chain seq x y z
N MET A 1 45.63 -29.96 17.65
CA MET A 1 44.93 -30.73 16.61
C MET A 1 43.70 -29.91 16.22
N THR A 2 43.86 -29.11 15.20
CA THR A 2 42.85 -28.10 14.72
C THR A 2 42.22 -28.60 13.43
N HIS A 3 40.95 -29.02 13.50
CA HIS A 3 40.17 -29.42 12.32
C HIS A 3 39.61 -28.20 11.64
N ALA A 4 40.19 -27.81 10.51
CA ALA A 4 39.63 -26.87 9.58
C ALA A 4 38.45 -27.51 8.84
N ARG A 5 37.22 -26.99 9.05
CA ARG A 5 36.04 -27.36 8.26
C ARG A 5 35.94 -26.42 7.04
N SER A 6 36.27 -26.98 5.88
CA SER A 6 36.04 -26.34 4.58
C SER A 6 34.55 -26.38 4.26
N PHE A 7 33.93 -25.20 4.12
CA PHE A 7 32.59 -25.07 3.54
C PHE A 7 32.72 -24.96 2.01
N PRO A 8 32.06 -25.80 1.23
CA PRO A 8 31.98 -25.60 -0.23
C PRO A 8 31.01 -24.47 -0.52
N ALA A 9 31.49 -23.41 -1.15
CA ALA A 9 30.69 -22.34 -1.69
C ALA A 9 29.86 -22.87 -2.87
N LEU A 10 28.57 -23.05 -2.68
CA LEU A 10 27.61 -23.42 -3.73
C LEU A 10 27.31 -22.18 -4.56
N LEU A 11 27.98 -22.04 -5.71
CA LEU A 11 27.77 -20.96 -6.68
C LEU A 11 26.48 -21.24 -7.46
N LEU A 12 25.38 -20.63 -7.05
CA LEU A 12 24.09 -20.69 -7.76
C LEU A 12 24.12 -19.69 -8.91
N ILE A 13 24.42 -20.17 -10.12
CA ILE A 13 24.32 -19.38 -11.34
C ILE A 13 22.84 -19.28 -11.70
N LEU A 14 22.20 -18.15 -11.42
CA LEU A 14 20.87 -17.82 -11.91
C LEU A 14 20.99 -17.52 -13.41
N ALA A 15 20.55 -18.45 -14.25
CA ALA A 15 20.35 -18.22 -15.69
C ALA A 15 19.19 -17.24 -15.86
N ALA A 16 19.48 -15.98 -16.17
CA ALA A 16 18.51 -14.96 -16.53
C ALA A 16 17.96 -15.28 -17.93
N SER A 17 16.80 -15.90 -17.99
CA SER A 17 16.08 -16.13 -19.24
C SER A 17 15.41 -14.85 -19.72
N PRO A 18 15.52 -14.44 -21.00
CA PRO A 18 14.82 -13.26 -21.55
C PRO A 18 13.36 -13.62 -21.87
N MET A 19 12.52 -13.79 -20.83
CA MET A 19 11.07 -13.98 -20.99
C MET A 19 10.25 -12.69 -20.84
N GLY A 20 10.88 -11.49 -20.96
CA GLY A 20 10.26 -10.22 -20.55
C GLY A 20 9.17 -9.67 -21.49
N VAL A 21 9.11 -10.03 -22.77
CA VAL A 21 8.27 -9.28 -23.73
C VAL A 21 6.83 -9.82 -23.80
N LEU A 22 6.60 -11.11 -23.62
CA LEU A 22 5.25 -11.69 -23.65
C LEU A 22 4.47 -11.42 -22.35
N ALA A 23 5.14 -11.32 -21.24
CA ALA A 23 4.51 -11.03 -19.94
C ALA A 23 3.89 -9.61 -19.88
N GLN A 24 4.51 -8.62 -20.50
CA GLN A 24 4.05 -7.21 -20.43
C GLN A 24 2.69 -6.97 -21.12
N ASN A 25 2.37 -7.70 -22.20
CA ASN A 25 1.08 -7.54 -22.88
C ASN A 25 -0.07 -8.14 -22.07
N THR A 26 0.15 -9.29 -21.46
CA THR A 26 -0.83 -9.94 -20.59
C THR A 26 -1.12 -9.09 -19.34
N ASP A 27 -0.10 -8.46 -18.76
CA ASP A 27 -0.26 -7.59 -17.61
C ASP A 27 -1.08 -6.33 -17.93
N ARG A 28 -0.94 -5.76 -19.14
CA ARG A 28 -1.71 -4.61 -19.60
C ARG A 28 -3.19 -4.95 -19.79
N GLU A 29 -3.50 -6.03 -20.49
CA GLU A 29 -4.88 -6.46 -20.71
C GLU A 29 -5.58 -6.76 -19.39
N THR A 30 -4.95 -7.52 -18.51
CA THR A 30 -5.47 -7.84 -17.17
C THR A 30 -5.66 -6.57 -16.32
N ALA A 31 -4.74 -5.60 -16.39
CA ALA A 31 -4.84 -4.35 -15.66
C ALA A 31 -6.01 -3.49 -16.15
N VAL A 32 -6.31 -3.51 -17.44
CA VAL A 32 -7.41 -2.78 -18.06
C VAL A 32 -8.76 -3.45 -17.79
N GLU A 33 -8.83 -4.78 -17.86
CA GLU A 33 -10.04 -5.54 -17.53
C GLU A 33 -10.49 -5.36 -16.07
N ALA A 34 -9.55 -5.12 -15.17
CA ALA A 34 -9.84 -4.87 -13.77
C ALA A 34 -10.40 -3.46 -13.49
N LEU A 35 -10.44 -2.56 -14.48
CA LEU A 35 -10.95 -1.19 -14.33
C LEU A 35 -12.47 -1.16 -14.30
N LYS A 36 -13.00 -0.28 -13.45
CA LYS A 36 -14.45 -0.03 -13.38
C LYS A 36 -14.80 1.25 -14.12
N VAL A 37 -15.92 1.22 -14.83
CA VAL A 37 -16.46 2.42 -15.48
C VAL A 37 -16.66 3.54 -14.47
N GLY A 38 -16.21 4.74 -14.81
CA GLY A 38 -16.21 5.91 -13.92
C GLY A 38 -15.00 6.03 -13.00
N GLU A 39 -14.09 5.05 -12.99
CA GLU A 39 -12.87 5.11 -12.18
C GLU A 39 -11.91 6.15 -12.75
N LEU A 40 -11.39 7.04 -11.88
CA LEU A 40 -10.43 8.05 -12.29
C LEU A 40 -9.08 7.40 -12.55
N VAL A 41 -8.62 7.55 -13.78
CA VAL A 41 -7.34 7.02 -14.23
C VAL A 41 -6.44 8.15 -14.74
N ARG A 42 -5.15 7.92 -14.65
CA ARG A 42 -4.10 8.77 -15.19
C ARG A 42 -3.26 7.92 -16.12
N LEU A 43 -3.08 8.39 -17.34
CA LEU A 43 -2.29 7.74 -18.37
C LEU A 43 -1.09 8.61 -18.73
N ASP A 44 0.07 7.98 -18.91
CA ASP A 44 1.15 8.55 -19.70
C ASP A 44 1.09 7.92 -21.09
N VAL A 45 0.82 8.72 -22.09
CA VAL A 45 0.63 8.30 -23.48
C VAL A 45 1.82 8.79 -24.31
N ALA A 46 2.42 7.90 -25.06
CA ALA A 46 3.50 8.23 -25.98
C ALA A 46 3.10 9.41 -26.89
N ARG A 47 3.96 10.41 -27.03
CA ARG A 47 3.78 11.62 -27.88
C ARG A 47 2.71 12.61 -27.44
N ILE A 48 1.71 12.23 -26.64
CA ILE A 48 0.63 13.09 -26.16
C ILE A 48 0.95 13.61 -24.75
N GLY A 49 1.63 12.79 -23.95
CA GLY A 49 1.96 13.09 -22.56
C GLY A 49 0.91 12.58 -21.58
N ARG A 50 0.79 13.27 -20.45
CA ARG A 50 -0.06 12.85 -19.35
C ARG A 50 -1.51 13.30 -19.53
N MET A 51 -2.42 12.35 -19.40
CA MET A 51 -3.88 12.57 -19.46
C MET A 51 -4.54 11.99 -18.20
N GLU A 52 -5.59 12.66 -17.74
CA GLU A 52 -6.42 12.22 -16.60
C GLU A 52 -7.89 12.30 -16.98
N GLY A 53 -8.66 11.32 -16.56
CA GLY A 53 -10.11 11.32 -16.76
C GLY A 53 -10.75 10.06 -16.21
N PRO A 54 -12.08 10.05 -16.09
CA PRO A 54 -12.82 8.84 -15.77
C PRO A 54 -12.77 7.86 -16.95
N PHE A 55 -12.50 6.61 -16.61
CA PHE A 55 -12.54 5.50 -17.55
C PHE A 55 -13.99 5.24 -17.98
N LEU A 56 -14.26 5.19 -19.28
CA LEU A 56 -15.57 4.90 -19.82
C LEU A 56 -15.70 3.46 -20.32
N ALA A 57 -14.77 3.06 -21.16
CA ALA A 57 -14.79 1.75 -21.77
C ALA A 57 -13.43 1.42 -22.37
N THR A 58 -13.21 0.13 -22.61
CA THR A 58 -12.17 -0.35 -23.53
C THR A 58 -12.86 -1.11 -24.65
N ASN A 59 -12.38 -0.94 -25.85
CA ASN A 59 -12.86 -1.68 -27.02
C ASN A 59 -11.65 -2.19 -27.81
N ASP A 60 -11.50 -3.50 -27.90
CA ASP A 60 -10.40 -4.24 -28.53
C ASP A 60 -9.01 -3.72 -28.16
N ARG A 61 -8.57 -2.61 -28.74
CA ARG A 61 -7.27 -1.99 -28.50
C ARG A 61 -7.36 -0.50 -28.19
N THR A 62 -8.56 0.00 -27.95
CA THR A 62 -8.80 1.42 -27.72
C THR A 62 -9.29 1.64 -26.31
N PHE A 63 -8.63 2.54 -25.59
CA PHE A 63 -8.99 3.00 -24.26
C PHE A 63 -9.77 4.32 -24.37
N ILE A 64 -10.94 4.39 -23.76
CA ILE A 64 -11.83 5.54 -23.87
C ILE A 64 -11.92 6.24 -22.51
N LEU A 65 -11.52 7.51 -22.49
CA LEU A 65 -11.61 8.40 -21.33
C LEU A 65 -12.67 9.45 -21.55
N ALA A 66 -13.39 9.83 -20.50
CA ALA A 66 -14.16 11.06 -20.53
C ALA A 66 -13.22 12.26 -20.36
N GLY A 67 -13.24 13.18 -21.31
CA GLY A 67 -12.59 14.49 -21.22
C GLY A 67 -13.60 15.59 -20.86
N ASN A 68 -13.18 16.84 -21.00
CA ASN A 68 -14.01 18.03 -20.75
C ASN A 68 -15.10 18.20 -21.82
N GLY A 69 -16.08 17.29 -21.83
CA GLY A 69 -17.21 17.33 -22.76
C GLY A 69 -17.10 16.41 -23.99
N GLU A 70 -15.93 15.85 -24.24
CA GLU A 70 -15.69 14.89 -25.31
C GLU A 70 -14.98 13.64 -24.78
N SER A 71 -15.25 12.49 -25.38
CA SER A 71 -14.52 11.27 -25.10
C SER A 71 -13.22 11.25 -25.89
N THR A 72 -12.10 11.06 -25.18
CA THR A 72 -10.81 10.90 -25.81
C THR A 72 -10.50 9.41 -25.97
N GLN A 73 -10.14 9.01 -27.18
CA GLN A 73 -9.75 7.65 -27.50
C GLN A 73 -8.24 7.57 -27.63
N VAL A 74 -7.66 6.60 -26.92
CA VAL A 74 -6.21 6.35 -26.90
C VAL A 74 -5.97 4.88 -27.26
N GLN A 75 -5.00 4.59 -28.11
CA GLN A 75 -4.63 3.22 -28.40
C GLN A 75 -3.93 2.60 -27.19
N LEU A 76 -4.29 1.38 -26.82
CA LEU A 76 -3.72 0.68 -25.66
C LEU A 76 -2.20 0.49 -25.80
N GLY A 77 -1.71 0.36 -27.04
CA GLY A 77 -0.29 0.25 -27.35
C GLY A 77 0.53 1.51 -27.06
N ASP A 78 -0.10 2.67 -27.11
CA ASP A 78 0.55 3.96 -26.89
C ASP A 78 0.60 4.36 -25.40
N ILE A 79 -0.07 3.60 -24.52
CA ILE A 79 -0.07 3.84 -23.08
C ILE A 79 1.21 3.27 -22.48
N GLU A 80 2.08 4.13 -21.98
CA GLU A 80 3.32 3.74 -21.32
C GLU A 80 3.09 3.39 -19.86
N ARG A 81 2.22 4.16 -19.18
CA ARG A 81 1.91 3.96 -17.75
C ARG A 81 0.44 4.21 -17.47
N LEU A 82 -0.11 3.39 -16.59
CA LEU A 82 -1.49 3.52 -16.10
C LEU A 82 -1.49 3.61 -14.59
N TRP A 83 -2.06 4.69 -14.07
CA TRP A 83 -2.38 4.83 -12.65
C TRP A 83 -3.89 4.89 -12.45
N VAL A 84 -4.32 4.28 -11.37
CA VAL A 84 -5.70 4.30 -10.94
C VAL A 84 -5.80 5.05 -9.63
N ARG A 85 -6.78 5.95 -9.53
CA ARG A 85 -7.03 6.69 -8.30
C ARG A 85 -7.69 5.77 -7.29
N GLY A 86 -6.96 5.45 -6.23
CA GLY A 86 -7.43 4.63 -5.13
C GLY A 86 -7.48 5.38 -3.80
N ARG A 87 -7.81 4.65 -2.74
CA ARG A 87 -7.78 5.12 -1.36
C ARG A 87 -6.75 4.33 -0.59
N SER A 88 -5.97 5.00 0.25
CA SER A 88 -4.92 4.37 1.05
C SER A 88 -5.38 3.97 2.45
N THR A 89 -6.64 3.55 2.60
CA THR A 89 -7.24 3.23 3.91
C THR A 89 -6.40 2.23 4.70
N GLY A 90 -5.95 1.15 4.05
CA GLY A 90 -5.12 0.14 4.73
C GLY A 90 -3.77 0.67 5.20
N ARG A 91 -3.11 1.51 4.38
CA ARG A 91 -1.83 2.12 4.75
C ARG A 91 -2.00 3.15 5.88
N GLY A 92 -3.07 3.94 5.83
CA GLY A 92 -3.41 4.86 6.90
C GLY A 92 -3.73 4.14 8.21
N ALA A 93 -4.52 3.07 8.18
CA ALA A 93 -4.85 2.24 9.33
C ALA A 93 -3.59 1.66 10.00
N TRP A 94 -2.67 1.11 9.20
CA TRP A 94 -1.42 0.53 9.71
C TRP A 94 -0.51 1.56 10.38
N ILE A 95 -0.34 2.73 9.77
CA ILE A 95 0.45 3.83 10.35
C ILE A 95 -0.21 4.34 11.64
N GLY A 96 -1.54 4.53 11.62
CA GLY A 96 -2.30 4.95 12.79
C GLY A 96 -2.22 3.95 13.95
N ALA A 97 -2.31 2.65 13.65
CA ALA A 97 -2.13 1.58 14.63
C ALA A 97 -0.75 1.63 15.29
N ALA A 98 0.31 1.76 14.49
CA ALA A 98 1.68 1.77 14.99
C ALA A 98 1.95 3.00 15.90
N ILE A 99 1.50 4.18 15.48
CA ILE A 99 1.63 5.41 16.27
C ILE A 99 0.79 5.33 17.56
N GLY A 100 -0.47 4.86 17.45
CA GLY A 100 -1.35 4.71 18.60
C GLY A 100 -0.80 3.71 19.61
N LEU A 101 -0.32 2.57 19.16
CA LEU A 101 0.29 1.54 20.02
C LEU A 101 1.51 2.11 20.77
N ALA A 102 2.43 2.77 20.06
CA ALA A 102 3.62 3.35 20.68
C ALA A 102 3.27 4.42 21.73
N ALA A 103 2.38 5.35 21.39
CA ALA A 103 1.91 6.38 22.30
C ALA A 103 1.20 5.77 23.51
N GLY A 104 0.34 4.79 23.29
CA GLY A 104 -0.40 4.11 24.37
C GLY A 104 0.51 3.38 25.33
N ILE A 105 1.57 2.69 24.84
CA ILE A 105 2.55 2.04 25.70
C ILE A 105 3.27 3.08 26.57
N ILE A 106 3.76 4.19 25.99
CA ILE A 106 4.48 5.23 26.73
C ILE A 106 3.59 5.82 27.82
N ILE A 107 2.35 6.21 27.46
CA ILE A 107 1.37 6.76 28.40
C ILE A 107 1.04 5.71 29.49
N GLY A 108 0.81 4.46 29.10
CA GLY A 108 0.48 3.39 30.04
C GLY A 108 1.58 3.10 31.05
N LEU A 109 2.85 3.15 30.63
CA LEU A 109 3.99 2.98 31.54
C LEU A 109 4.15 4.15 32.53
N ASP A 110 3.90 5.39 32.07
CA ASP A 110 3.95 6.57 32.92
C ASP A 110 2.84 6.53 33.98
N TYR A 111 1.61 6.22 33.59
CA TYR A 111 0.48 6.05 34.52
C TYR A 111 0.67 4.88 35.49
N ALA A 112 1.29 3.78 35.05
CA ALA A 112 1.53 2.61 35.88
C ALA A 112 2.46 2.95 37.06
N GLY A 113 3.41 3.86 36.89
CA GLY A 113 4.28 4.36 37.96
C GLY A 113 3.50 4.99 39.11
N GLY A 114 2.36 5.62 38.84
CA GLY A 114 1.48 6.20 39.85
C GLY A 114 0.46 5.20 40.42
N LEU A 115 -0.13 4.36 39.56
CA LEU A 115 -1.25 3.47 39.95
C LEU A 115 -0.80 2.17 40.63
N CYS A 116 0.40 1.67 40.34
CA CYS A 116 0.90 0.41 40.86
C CYS A 116 1.77 0.58 42.11
N HIS A 117 1.87 1.78 42.69
CA HIS A 117 2.79 2.06 43.78
C HIS A 117 2.12 2.19 45.16
N ASP A 118 0.79 2.12 45.26
CA ASP A 118 0.09 2.37 46.51
C ASP A 118 -0.36 1.06 47.21
N ASP A 119 0.00 0.95 48.49
CA ASP A 119 -0.57 0.11 49.53
C ASP A 119 -0.37 -1.42 49.48
N GLY A 120 0.76 -1.93 48.99
CA GLY A 120 1.20 -3.31 49.31
C GLY A 120 0.40 -4.42 48.60
N VAL A 121 -0.53 -4.09 47.73
CA VAL A 121 -1.25 -5.04 46.87
C VAL A 121 -0.85 -4.76 45.41
N THR A 122 0.10 -5.50 44.89
CA THR A 122 0.47 -5.47 43.47
C THR A 122 -0.67 -6.04 42.63
N VAL A 123 -1.66 -5.20 42.30
CA VAL A 123 -2.80 -5.59 41.47
C VAL A 123 -2.49 -5.54 39.98
N CYS A 124 -1.40 -4.87 39.61
CA CYS A 124 -0.98 -4.76 38.20
C CYS A 124 0.55 -4.66 38.05
N THR A 125 1.06 -5.14 36.92
CA THR A 125 2.44 -4.88 36.52
C THR A 125 2.47 -3.70 35.55
N PRO A 126 3.51 -2.83 35.58
CA PRO A 126 3.64 -1.74 34.60
C PRO A 126 3.54 -2.22 33.14
N ALA A 127 4.03 -3.44 32.87
CA ALA A 127 3.96 -4.03 31.55
C ALA A 127 2.51 -4.35 31.10
N GLU A 128 1.66 -4.82 32.02
CA GLU A 128 0.24 -5.10 31.74
C GLU A 128 -0.52 -3.82 31.45
N VAL A 129 -0.32 -2.76 32.26
CA VAL A 129 -0.95 -1.45 32.04
C VAL A 129 -0.50 -0.88 30.71
N GLY A 130 0.79 -0.89 30.41
CA GLY A 130 1.33 -0.44 29.13
C GLY A 130 0.78 -1.22 27.94
N ALA A 131 0.66 -2.54 28.06
CA ALA A 131 0.12 -3.39 27.00
C ALA A 131 -1.37 -3.10 26.72
N VAL A 132 -2.19 -3.03 27.77
CA VAL A 132 -3.63 -2.74 27.63
C VAL A 132 -3.86 -1.34 27.05
N THR A 133 -3.16 -0.33 27.58
CA THR A 133 -3.25 1.05 27.09
C THR A 133 -2.76 1.14 25.64
N GLY A 134 -1.66 0.46 25.30
CA GLY A 134 -1.15 0.35 23.95
C GLY A 134 -2.15 -0.24 22.97
N LEU A 135 -2.85 -1.32 23.36
CA LEU A 135 -3.89 -1.92 22.52
C LEU A 135 -5.09 -0.99 22.30
N VAL A 136 -5.55 -0.29 23.33
CA VAL A 136 -6.68 0.65 23.22
C VAL A 136 -6.31 1.82 22.30
N PHE A 137 -5.16 2.44 22.51
CA PHE A 137 -4.68 3.53 21.65
C PHE A 137 -4.32 3.06 20.25
N GLY A 138 -3.79 1.83 20.11
CA GLY A 138 -3.54 1.20 18.82
C GLY A 138 -4.82 0.99 18.01
N ALA A 139 -5.89 0.50 18.65
CA ALA A 139 -7.18 0.34 18.02
C ALA A 139 -7.78 1.70 17.62
N GLY A 140 -7.75 2.69 18.51
CA GLY A 140 -8.19 4.06 18.20
C GLY A 140 -7.39 4.69 17.06
N GLY A 141 -6.07 4.56 17.09
CA GLY A 141 -5.16 5.02 16.05
C GLY A 141 -5.45 4.36 14.69
N THR A 142 -5.82 3.07 14.69
CA THR A 142 -6.24 2.35 13.46
C THR A 142 -7.46 3.01 12.82
N VAL A 143 -8.48 3.33 13.61
CA VAL A 143 -9.71 3.94 13.11
C VAL A 143 -9.43 5.35 12.56
N VAL A 144 -8.70 6.17 13.31
CA VAL A 144 -8.33 7.52 12.86
C VAL A 144 -7.44 7.47 11.62
N GLY A 145 -6.43 6.62 11.62
CA GLY A 145 -5.53 6.43 10.48
C GLY A 145 -6.25 5.92 9.25
N ALA A 146 -7.20 4.99 9.40
CA ALA A 146 -8.04 4.52 8.30
C ALA A 146 -8.91 5.66 7.73
N GLY A 147 -9.50 6.49 8.58
CA GLY A 147 -10.29 7.66 8.17
C GLY A 147 -9.47 8.67 7.38
N ILE A 148 -8.27 9.00 7.84
CA ILE A 148 -7.34 9.88 7.14
C ILE A 148 -6.92 9.25 5.80
N GLY A 149 -6.54 7.98 5.80
CA GLY A 149 -6.15 7.25 4.59
C GLY A 149 -7.28 7.12 3.56
N PHE A 150 -8.53 7.08 4.01
CA PHE A 150 -9.71 7.11 3.15
C PHE A 150 -9.93 8.48 2.51
N ALA A 151 -9.68 9.57 3.27
CA ALA A 151 -9.87 10.94 2.78
C ALA A 151 -8.80 11.37 1.77
N ILE A 152 -7.60 10.77 1.84
CA ILE A 152 -6.50 11.13 0.95
C ILE A 152 -6.48 10.21 -0.27
N PRO A 153 -6.82 10.71 -1.47
CA PRO A 153 -6.72 9.92 -2.69
C PRO A 153 -5.24 9.71 -3.06
N THR A 154 -4.93 8.50 -3.46
CA THR A 154 -3.58 8.13 -3.93
C THR A 154 -3.64 7.49 -5.30
N TRP A 155 -2.56 7.66 -6.06
CA TRP A 155 -2.42 7.05 -7.37
C TRP A 155 -1.67 5.74 -7.24
N HIS A 156 -2.29 4.66 -7.69
CA HIS A 156 -1.69 3.33 -7.72
C HIS A 156 -1.28 2.98 -9.14
N LEU A 157 0.01 2.74 -9.35
CA LEU A 157 0.53 2.26 -10.62
C LEU A 157 -0.01 0.85 -10.87
N ARG A 158 -0.63 0.62 -12.01
CA ARG A 158 -1.16 -0.68 -12.42
C ARG A 158 -0.23 -1.40 -13.38
N PHE A 159 0.37 -0.68 -14.32
CA PHE A 159 1.47 -1.20 -15.13
C PHE A 159 2.43 -0.07 -15.51
N PRO A 160 3.74 -0.36 -15.67
CA PRO A 160 4.73 0.54 -16.24
C PRO A 160 4.61 0.60 -17.76
#